data_7281158a62ecb643ad101bf0d2ea25ec
#
_entry.id   7281158a62ecb643ad101bf0d2ea25ec
#
_cell.length_a   1.000
_cell.length_b   1.000
_cell.length_c   1.000
_cell.angle_alpha   90.00
_cell.angle_beta   90.00
_cell.angle_gamma   90.00
#
_symmetry.space_group_name_H-M   'P 1'
#
loop_
_entity.id
_entity.type
_entity.pdbx_description
1 polymer ?
#
loop_
_entity_poly.entity_id
_entity_poly.type
_entity_poly.pdbx_seq_one_letter_code
_entity_poly.pdbx_strand_id
1 'polypeptide(L)'
;MESFFRARRTWMIGMVAGAALAVTGAAFAQAYPNKPIKFIITHAAGGLPDTVARIYAQRLSERLGQPVTVDNKPGANGMVAAQAMALAPKDGYTFMVTDGSTFSINPLISKSLSYDYKRDFVAVSLAARAPLYLAVHPKTPANNLRELIALAKAKPGGLTYGSSGIGSTHHLTMESLKASLGMEITHIPFKGTGQSVPALVGGQVDMLFSALPSLIGFVKSGQVRLLANNAAKRSTQEPNVPAIAEIIPGFDFAPIVAVFAASGTPAAAIERISTEMAAIAKMPEVVQTLSNAGIEAIGGSAAECHRAVLEEVDRLGKAVAQAGIQKE
;
A
#
# COMPACT_ATOMS: atom_id res chain seq x y z
N MET A 1 -13.52 -76.23 28.48
CA MET A 1 -14.46 -75.31 27.84
C MET A 1 -14.32 -73.87 28.33
N GLU A 2 -13.89 -73.57 29.53
CA GLU A 2 -13.72 -72.23 30.10
C GLU A 2 -12.54 -71.42 29.51
N SER A 3 -11.48 -72.05 29.05
CA SER A 3 -10.32 -71.31 28.50
C SER A 3 -10.57 -70.70 27.14
N PHE A 4 -11.51 -71.19 26.34
CA PHE A 4 -11.88 -70.66 25.03
C PHE A 4 -12.75 -69.36 25.11
N PHE A 5 -13.53 -69.26 26.16
CA PHE A 5 -14.35 -68.07 26.37
C PHE A 5 -13.55 -66.88 26.90
N ARG A 6 -12.49 -67.09 27.66
CA ARG A 6 -11.60 -66.02 28.16
C ARG A 6 -10.77 -65.40 27.03
N ALA A 7 -10.26 -66.18 26.10
CA ALA A 7 -9.48 -65.72 24.97
C ALA A 7 -10.32 -64.79 24.01
N ARG A 8 -11.57 -65.17 23.70
CA ARG A 8 -12.46 -64.36 22.85
C ARG A 8 -12.86 -63.01 23.46
N ARG A 9 -13.01 -62.96 24.79
CA ARG A 9 -13.36 -61.72 25.50
C ARG A 9 -12.21 -60.72 25.52
N THR A 10 -10.99 -61.18 25.62
CA THR A 10 -9.79 -60.31 25.56
C THR A 10 -9.55 -59.75 24.17
N TRP A 11 -9.83 -60.54 23.12
CA TRP A 11 -9.71 -60.06 21.71
C TRP A 11 -10.78 -59.01 21.35
N MET A 12 -11.99 -59.16 21.83
CA MET A 12 -13.06 -58.17 21.60
C MET A 12 -12.81 -56.85 22.33
N ILE A 13 -12.25 -56.87 23.54
CA ILE A 13 -11.89 -55.69 24.30
C ILE A 13 -10.73 -54.94 23.62
N GLY A 14 -9.73 -55.66 23.08
CA GLY A 14 -8.61 -55.10 22.32
C GLY A 14 -9.06 -54.39 21.02
N MET A 15 -10.04 -54.97 20.30
CA MET A 15 -10.56 -54.41 19.06
C MET A 15 -11.41 -53.15 19.30
N VAL A 16 -12.19 -53.10 20.39
CA VAL A 16 -12.99 -51.90 20.74
C VAL A 16 -12.09 -50.79 21.27
N ALA A 17 -11.03 -51.07 22.01
CA ALA A 17 -10.06 -50.09 22.47
C ALA A 17 -9.21 -49.51 21.29
N GLY A 18 -8.87 -50.34 20.31
CA GLY A 18 -8.18 -49.91 19.08
C GLY A 18 -9.03 -49.01 18.18
N ALA A 19 -10.34 -49.29 18.06
CA ALA A 19 -11.29 -48.47 17.30
C ALA A 19 -11.58 -47.12 17.98
N ALA A 20 -11.59 -47.07 19.33
CA ALA A 20 -11.79 -45.82 20.08
C ALA A 20 -10.58 -44.86 19.97
N LEU A 21 -9.35 -45.38 19.83
CA LEU A 21 -8.13 -44.59 19.61
C LEU A 21 -8.00 -44.06 18.17
N ALA A 22 -8.62 -44.70 17.18
CA ALA A 22 -8.60 -44.24 15.79
C ALA A 22 -9.57 -43.08 15.51
N VAL A 23 -10.59 -42.84 16.35
CA VAL A 23 -11.57 -41.77 16.17
C VAL A 23 -11.10 -40.43 16.76
N THR A 24 -10.07 -40.39 17.64
CA THR A 24 -9.57 -39.17 18.25
C THR A 24 -8.57 -38.37 17.39
N GLY A 25 -8.23 -38.85 16.18
CA GLY A 25 -7.25 -38.22 15.29
C GLY A 25 -7.82 -37.27 14.21
N ALA A 26 -9.13 -37.17 14.07
CA ALA A 26 -9.72 -36.10 13.23
C ALA A 26 -9.85 -34.82 14.07
N ALA A 27 -8.73 -34.22 14.48
CA ALA A 27 -8.73 -32.81 14.81
C ALA A 27 -9.24 -32.10 13.55
N PHE A 28 -10.51 -31.66 13.58
CA PHE A 28 -11.04 -30.75 12.59
C PHE A 28 -10.07 -29.57 12.56
N ALA A 29 -9.19 -29.54 11.56
CA ALA A 29 -8.42 -28.35 11.27
C ALA A 29 -9.47 -27.25 11.11
N GLN A 30 -9.62 -26.40 12.13
CA GLN A 30 -10.59 -25.32 12.10
C GLN A 30 -10.35 -24.57 10.81
N ALA A 31 -11.37 -24.53 9.93
CA ALA A 31 -11.26 -23.88 8.63
C ALA A 31 -10.83 -22.42 8.85
N TYR A 32 -9.66 -22.06 8.34
CA TYR A 32 -9.17 -20.69 8.37
C TYR A 32 -9.88 -19.88 7.27
N PRO A 33 -10.35 -18.65 7.59
CA PRO A 33 -10.43 -18.02 8.91
C PRO A 33 -11.69 -18.44 9.70
N ASN A 34 -11.61 -18.48 11.05
CA ASN A 34 -12.72 -18.77 11.95
C ASN A 34 -13.03 -17.63 12.93
N LYS A 35 -12.35 -16.49 12.79
CA LYS A 35 -12.55 -15.25 13.55
C LYS A 35 -12.25 -14.03 12.67
N PRO A 36 -12.61 -12.81 13.10
CA PRO A 36 -12.36 -11.59 12.33
C PRO A 36 -10.88 -11.38 12.00
N ILE A 37 -10.63 -10.88 10.79
CA ILE A 37 -9.31 -10.46 10.31
C ILE A 37 -9.18 -8.95 10.48
N LYS A 38 -7.98 -8.47 10.80
CA LYS A 38 -7.65 -7.06 10.93
C LYS A 38 -6.66 -6.61 9.87
N PHE A 39 -6.97 -5.53 9.19
CA PHE A 39 -6.05 -4.78 8.35
C PHE A 39 -5.56 -3.53 9.10
N ILE A 40 -4.27 -3.45 9.39
CA ILE A 40 -3.59 -2.24 9.90
C ILE A 40 -3.15 -1.41 8.70
N ILE A 41 -3.57 -0.15 8.65
CA ILE A 41 -3.28 0.75 7.53
C ILE A 41 -2.28 1.81 7.96
N THR A 42 -1.22 2.00 7.16
CA THR A 42 -0.14 2.96 7.45
C THR A 42 -0.53 4.42 7.26
N HIS A 43 -1.66 4.68 6.61
CA HIS A 43 -2.13 6.02 6.23
C HIS A 43 -3.44 6.39 6.92
N ALA A 44 -3.70 7.70 6.94
CA ALA A 44 -5.00 8.21 7.39
C ALA A 44 -6.14 7.75 6.48
N ALA A 45 -7.36 7.76 7.01
CA ALA A 45 -8.57 7.46 6.25
C ALA A 45 -8.69 8.35 5.00
N GLY A 46 -9.15 7.77 3.88
CA GLY A 46 -9.26 8.43 2.58
C GLY A 46 -7.95 8.51 1.79
N GLY A 47 -6.83 8.07 2.34
CA GLY A 47 -5.57 7.91 1.59
C GLY A 47 -5.61 6.69 0.67
N LEU A 48 -4.62 6.58 -0.24
CA LEU A 48 -4.54 5.49 -1.23
C LEU A 48 -4.58 4.08 -0.58
N PRO A 49 -3.74 3.74 0.43
CA PRO A 49 -3.81 2.42 1.06
C PRO A 49 -5.12 2.15 1.78
N ASP A 50 -5.75 3.17 2.39
CA ASP A 50 -7.04 3.03 3.07
C ASP A 50 -8.17 2.73 2.07
N THR A 51 -8.22 3.46 0.95
CA THR A 51 -9.19 3.23 -0.13
C THR A 51 -9.10 1.80 -0.66
N VAL A 52 -7.89 1.34 -0.99
CA VAL A 52 -7.65 -0.03 -1.46
C VAL A 52 -8.05 -1.05 -0.39
N ALA A 53 -7.59 -0.85 0.86
CA ALA A 53 -7.86 -1.78 1.94
C ALA A 53 -9.37 -1.97 2.21
N ARG A 54 -10.17 -0.91 2.18
CA ARG A 54 -11.62 -0.99 2.41
C ARG A 54 -12.35 -1.75 1.31
N ILE A 55 -11.98 -1.53 0.04
CA ILE A 55 -12.55 -2.25 -1.09
C ILE A 55 -12.24 -3.76 -0.99
N TYR A 56 -10.98 -4.11 -0.71
CA TYR A 56 -10.60 -5.51 -0.53
C TYR A 56 -11.21 -6.12 0.75
N ALA A 57 -11.25 -5.39 1.87
CA ALA A 57 -11.79 -5.88 3.13
C ALA A 57 -13.27 -6.25 3.01
N GLN A 58 -14.07 -5.44 2.31
CA GLN A 58 -15.47 -5.74 2.05
C GLN A 58 -15.61 -7.07 1.30
N ARG A 59 -14.91 -7.26 0.19
CA ARG A 59 -15.00 -8.48 -0.63
C ARG A 59 -14.40 -9.70 0.06
N LEU A 60 -13.29 -9.51 0.79
CA LEU A 60 -12.73 -10.58 1.63
C LEU A 60 -13.73 -11.04 2.70
N SER A 61 -14.45 -10.10 3.34
CA SER A 61 -15.46 -10.47 4.35
C SER A 61 -16.54 -11.35 3.75
N GLU A 62 -17.04 -11.02 2.56
CA GLU A 62 -18.04 -11.80 1.83
C GLU A 62 -17.52 -13.20 1.46
N ARG A 63 -16.29 -13.28 0.95
CA ARG A 63 -15.72 -14.54 0.44
C ARG A 63 -15.20 -15.47 1.54
N LEU A 64 -14.74 -14.91 2.65
CA LEU A 64 -14.20 -15.66 3.79
C LEU A 64 -15.25 -15.99 4.84
N GLY A 65 -16.42 -15.37 4.81
CA GLY A 65 -17.48 -15.54 5.82
C GLY A 65 -17.08 -15.01 7.20
N GLN A 66 -16.04 -14.17 7.27
CA GLN A 66 -15.53 -13.56 8.50
C GLN A 66 -15.31 -12.06 8.27
N PRO A 67 -15.63 -11.21 9.27
CA PRO A 67 -15.40 -9.77 9.14
C PRO A 67 -13.92 -9.44 8.91
N VAL A 68 -13.63 -8.54 7.96
CA VAL A 68 -12.31 -7.93 7.78
C VAL A 68 -12.40 -6.47 8.17
N THR A 69 -11.75 -6.10 9.26
CA THR A 69 -11.79 -4.74 9.83
C THR A 69 -10.58 -3.92 9.41
N VAL A 70 -10.75 -2.60 9.28
CA VAL A 70 -9.70 -1.65 8.89
C VAL A 70 -9.38 -0.75 10.08
N ASP A 71 -8.10 -0.72 10.50
CA ASP A 71 -7.56 0.05 11.64
C ASP A 71 -6.44 0.98 11.13
N ASN A 72 -6.74 2.27 11.01
CA ASN A 72 -5.76 3.25 10.52
C ASN A 72 -4.80 3.66 11.65
N LYS A 73 -3.49 3.48 11.40
CA LYS A 73 -2.38 3.87 12.30
C LYS A 73 -1.37 4.74 11.55
N PRO A 74 -1.75 5.98 11.19
CA PRO A 74 -0.86 6.87 10.47
C PRO A 74 0.28 7.38 11.36
N GLY A 75 1.36 7.83 10.72
CA GLY A 75 2.48 8.51 11.38
C GLY A 75 3.84 7.96 10.95
N ALA A 76 4.84 8.85 10.92
CA ALA A 76 6.24 8.59 10.62
C ALA A 76 6.42 7.68 9.37
N ASN A 77 5.83 8.04 8.23
CA ASN A 77 5.84 7.25 6.99
C ASN A 77 5.47 5.77 7.20
N GLY A 78 4.46 5.50 8.04
CA GLY A 78 3.99 4.14 8.32
C GLY A 78 4.78 3.38 9.38
N MET A 79 5.81 3.95 10.00
CA MET A 79 6.57 3.28 11.06
C MET A 79 5.69 2.88 12.26
N VAL A 80 4.68 3.71 12.61
CA VAL A 80 3.74 3.40 13.69
C VAL A 80 2.96 2.10 13.40
N ALA A 81 2.44 1.97 12.19
CA ALA A 81 1.72 0.77 11.76
C ALA A 81 2.65 -0.44 11.64
N ALA A 82 3.87 -0.26 11.08
CA ALA A 82 4.85 -1.32 10.96
C ALA A 82 5.27 -1.87 12.33
N GLN A 83 5.48 -1.02 13.33
CA GLN A 83 5.76 -1.44 14.69
C GLN A 83 4.58 -2.21 15.30
N ALA A 84 3.35 -1.71 15.13
CA ALA A 84 2.15 -2.40 15.60
C ALA A 84 1.99 -3.78 14.94
N MET A 85 2.33 -3.91 13.65
CA MET A 85 2.29 -5.18 12.93
C MET A 85 3.38 -6.15 13.39
N ALA A 86 4.61 -5.67 13.61
CA ALA A 86 5.72 -6.52 14.09
C ALA A 86 5.43 -7.14 15.46
N LEU A 87 4.63 -6.44 16.31
CA LEU A 87 4.20 -6.90 17.64
C LEU A 87 2.87 -7.68 17.61
N ALA A 88 2.19 -7.77 16.46
CA ALA A 88 0.92 -8.46 16.35
C ALA A 88 1.09 -9.99 16.51
N PRO A 89 0.05 -10.72 16.95
CA PRO A 89 0.05 -12.18 16.93
C PRO A 89 0.33 -12.72 15.54
N LYS A 90 1.19 -13.73 15.46
CA LYS A 90 1.59 -14.37 14.19
C LYS A 90 0.63 -15.50 13.78
N ASP A 91 -0.66 -15.31 14.04
CA ASP A 91 -1.70 -16.33 13.88
C ASP A 91 -2.46 -16.25 12.54
N GLY A 92 -2.08 -15.29 11.67
CA GLY A 92 -2.70 -15.11 10.35
C GLY A 92 -3.97 -14.25 10.37
N TYR A 93 -4.29 -13.56 11.48
CA TYR A 93 -5.49 -12.72 11.58
C TYR A 93 -5.20 -11.22 11.60
N THR A 94 -3.94 -10.84 11.48
CA THR A 94 -3.53 -9.44 11.34
C THR A 94 -2.63 -9.30 10.13
N PHE A 95 -2.96 -8.34 9.27
CA PHE A 95 -2.19 -7.98 8.07
C PHE A 95 -2.01 -6.47 8.04
N MET A 96 -0.96 -6.00 7.38
CA MET A 96 -0.72 -4.58 7.17
C MET A 96 -0.89 -4.24 5.70
N VAL A 97 -1.59 -3.14 5.41
CA VAL A 97 -1.71 -2.58 4.06
C VAL A 97 -0.97 -1.26 4.02
N THR A 98 -0.02 -1.14 3.09
CA THR A 98 0.85 0.02 2.98
C THR A 98 1.16 0.35 1.52
N ASP A 99 1.62 1.57 1.28
CA ASP A 99 2.35 1.90 0.06
C ASP A 99 3.85 1.64 0.22
N GLY A 100 4.62 1.90 -0.84
CA GLY A 100 6.04 1.63 -0.86
C GLY A 100 6.87 2.36 0.20
N SER A 101 6.40 3.48 0.73
CA SER A 101 7.20 4.35 1.62
C SER A 101 7.70 3.62 2.88
N THR A 102 6.87 2.77 3.46
CA THR A 102 7.20 2.04 4.69
C THR A 102 8.41 1.12 4.52
N PHE A 103 8.52 0.40 3.42
CA PHE A 103 9.57 -0.62 3.23
C PHE A 103 10.62 -0.22 2.20
N SER A 104 10.28 0.67 1.26
CA SER A 104 11.18 1.09 0.20
C SER A 104 11.93 2.37 0.54
N ILE A 105 11.34 3.28 1.31
CA ILE A 105 11.89 4.60 1.58
C ILE A 105 12.52 4.69 2.97
N ASN A 106 11.81 4.29 4.01
CA ASN A 106 12.28 4.47 5.40
C ASN A 106 13.69 3.89 5.65
N PRO A 107 14.07 2.71 5.10
CA PRO A 107 15.44 2.21 5.25
C PRO A 107 16.52 3.10 4.62
N LEU A 108 16.14 3.94 3.66
CA LEU A 108 17.05 4.84 2.96
C LEU A 108 17.26 6.16 3.68
N ILE A 109 16.25 6.62 4.46
CA ILE A 109 16.24 7.96 5.06
C ILE A 109 16.33 7.96 6.58
N SER A 110 16.11 6.83 7.27
CA SER A 110 16.16 6.76 8.73
C SER A 110 17.46 6.10 9.20
N LYS A 111 18.11 6.70 10.21
CA LYS A 111 19.28 6.11 10.89
C LYS A 111 18.89 4.94 11.79
N SER A 112 17.68 4.96 12.32
CA SER A 112 17.18 3.97 13.26
C SER A 112 15.74 3.61 12.90
N LEU A 113 15.50 2.35 12.59
CA LEU A 113 14.16 1.80 12.36
C LEU A 113 13.80 0.84 13.48
N SER A 114 12.55 0.90 13.94
CA SER A 114 12.00 -0.05 14.91
C SER A 114 11.69 -1.43 14.32
N TYR A 115 11.93 -1.62 13.04
CA TYR A 115 11.68 -2.87 12.30
C TYR A 115 12.73 -3.09 11.21
N ASP A 116 12.80 -4.33 10.75
CA ASP A 116 13.56 -4.75 9.56
C ASP A 116 12.61 -5.48 8.60
N TYR A 117 12.52 -4.99 7.34
CA TYR A 117 11.60 -5.56 6.36
C TYR A 117 11.84 -7.05 6.13
N LYS A 118 13.11 -7.48 5.98
CA LYS A 118 13.47 -8.87 5.64
C LYS A 118 13.28 -9.82 6.81
N ARG A 119 13.45 -9.31 8.05
CA ARG A 119 13.36 -10.10 9.27
C ARG A 119 11.92 -10.20 9.79
N ASP A 120 11.20 -9.08 9.77
CA ASP A 120 9.96 -8.93 10.55
C ASP A 120 8.69 -9.10 9.73
N PHE A 121 8.77 -9.07 8.38
CA PHE A 121 7.60 -9.11 7.51
C PHE A 121 7.71 -10.12 6.38
N VAL A 122 6.55 -10.59 5.95
CA VAL A 122 6.38 -11.45 4.76
C VAL A 122 5.37 -10.78 3.84
N ALA A 123 5.71 -10.69 2.55
CA ALA A 123 4.78 -10.22 1.53
C ALA A 123 3.61 -11.21 1.38
N VAL A 124 2.41 -10.66 1.19
CA VAL A 124 1.18 -11.44 1.00
C VAL A 124 0.60 -11.22 -0.39
N SER A 125 0.40 -9.97 -0.80
CA SER A 125 -0.17 -9.65 -2.11
C SER A 125 0.23 -8.25 -2.55
N LEU A 126 0.47 -8.10 -3.86
CA LEU A 126 0.54 -6.81 -4.53
C LEU A 126 -0.89 -6.41 -4.91
N ALA A 127 -1.55 -5.62 -4.07
CA ALA A 127 -2.98 -5.35 -4.19
C ALA A 127 -3.30 -4.42 -5.37
N ALA A 128 -2.57 -3.31 -5.48
CA ALA A 128 -2.87 -2.26 -6.44
C ALA A 128 -1.65 -1.41 -6.78
N ARG A 129 -1.79 -0.57 -7.81
CA ARG A 129 -0.89 0.51 -8.18
C ARG A 129 -1.71 1.76 -8.51
N ALA A 130 -1.21 2.93 -8.17
CA ALA A 130 -1.90 4.17 -8.52
C ALA A 130 -0.92 5.30 -8.84
N PRO A 131 -1.12 6.05 -9.92
CA PRO A 131 -0.34 7.24 -10.16
C PRO A 131 -0.62 8.31 -9.10
N LEU A 132 0.40 9.08 -8.75
CA LEU A 132 0.22 10.37 -8.12
C LEU A 132 0.11 11.44 -9.20
N TYR A 133 -0.76 12.39 -8.96
CA TYR A 133 -0.98 13.53 -9.86
C TYR A 133 -0.33 14.78 -9.30
N LEU A 134 0.40 15.49 -10.14
CA LEU A 134 0.87 16.81 -9.86
C LEU A 134 -0.32 17.77 -9.98
N ALA A 135 -0.80 18.21 -8.82
CA ALA A 135 -1.90 19.16 -8.70
C ALA A 135 -1.36 20.54 -8.32
N VAL A 136 -1.91 21.58 -8.94
CA VAL A 136 -1.59 22.98 -8.63
C VAL A 136 -2.82 23.75 -8.17
N HIS A 137 -2.59 24.75 -7.33
CA HIS A 137 -3.62 25.72 -6.97
C HIS A 137 -3.99 26.58 -8.20
N PRO A 138 -5.26 26.96 -8.43
CA PRO A 138 -5.67 27.73 -9.61
C PRO A 138 -4.97 29.08 -9.79
N LYS A 139 -4.49 29.68 -8.69
CA LYS A 139 -3.69 30.91 -8.73
C LYS A 139 -2.28 30.75 -9.30
N THR A 140 -1.75 29.50 -9.33
CA THR A 140 -0.46 29.21 -9.96
C THR A 140 -0.62 29.38 -11.48
N PRO A 141 0.11 30.31 -12.12
CA PRO A 141 -0.08 30.63 -13.53
C PRO A 141 0.60 29.60 -14.45
N ALA A 142 0.18 28.35 -14.34
CA ALA A 142 0.64 27.23 -15.17
C ALA A 142 -0.55 26.30 -15.47
N ASN A 143 -0.84 26.07 -16.76
CA ASN A 143 -1.93 25.22 -17.22
C ASN A 143 -1.48 23.81 -17.64
N ASN A 144 -0.18 23.61 -17.74
CA ASN A 144 0.45 22.34 -18.09
C ASN A 144 1.84 22.26 -17.48
N LEU A 145 2.44 21.07 -17.55
CA LEU A 145 3.77 20.82 -16.95
C LEU A 145 4.87 21.70 -17.57
N ARG A 146 4.81 22.01 -18.88
CA ARG A 146 5.81 22.86 -19.56
C ARG A 146 5.78 24.31 -19.04
N GLU A 147 4.59 24.86 -18.83
CA GLU A 147 4.40 26.19 -18.24
C GLU A 147 4.89 26.22 -16.78
N LEU A 148 4.62 25.16 -16.00
CA LEU A 148 5.14 25.06 -14.63
C LEU A 148 6.66 25.01 -14.59
N ILE A 149 7.29 24.25 -15.48
CA ILE A 149 8.75 24.21 -15.60
C ILE A 149 9.32 25.60 -15.92
N ALA A 150 8.73 26.28 -16.89
CA ALA A 150 9.17 27.63 -17.27
C ALA A 150 9.00 28.61 -16.09
N LEU A 151 7.88 28.57 -15.38
CA LEU A 151 7.62 29.40 -14.20
C LEU A 151 8.63 29.14 -13.07
N ALA A 152 8.90 27.86 -12.74
CA ALA A 152 9.86 27.49 -11.70
C ALA A 152 11.29 27.94 -12.03
N LYS A 153 11.68 27.86 -13.31
CA LYS A 153 13.01 28.35 -13.76
C LYS A 153 13.12 29.86 -13.81
N ALA A 154 12.01 30.57 -14.07
CA ALA A 154 11.98 32.03 -14.06
C ALA A 154 12.03 32.61 -12.63
N LYS A 155 11.62 31.86 -11.62
CA LYS A 155 11.59 32.28 -10.22
C LYS A 155 12.16 31.17 -9.32
N PRO A 156 13.49 30.93 -9.31
CA PRO A 156 14.09 29.91 -8.47
C PRO A 156 13.70 30.11 -6.99
N GLY A 157 13.24 29.06 -6.33
CA GLY A 157 12.74 29.10 -4.94
C GLY A 157 11.45 29.88 -4.70
N GLY A 158 10.86 30.52 -5.73
CA GLY A 158 9.66 31.34 -5.61
C GLY A 158 8.35 30.55 -5.58
N LEU A 159 8.39 29.25 -5.81
CA LEU A 159 7.24 28.34 -5.70
C LEU A 159 7.41 27.40 -4.52
N THR A 160 6.27 26.94 -3.97
CA THR A 160 6.24 26.00 -2.86
C THR A 160 5.51 24.72 -3.25
N TYR A 161 5.92 23.58 -2.67
CA TYR A 161 5.15 22.36 -2.79
C TYR A 161 4.90 21.68 -1.43
N GLY A 162 3.70 21.12 -1.29
CA GLY A 162 3.32 20.31 -0.14
C GLY A 162 3.65 18.84 -0.34
N SER A 163 3.95 18.14 0.75
CA SER A 163 4.04 16.67 0.77
C SER A 163 3.36 16.07 2.00
N SER A 164 3.21 14.76 2.05
CA SER A 164 2.72 14.05 3.24
C SER A 164 3.80 13.81 4.31
N GLY A 165 4.92 14.50 4.20
CA GLY A 165 6.06 14.44 5.12
C GLY A 165 7.38 14.19 4.41
N ILE A 166 8.48 14.49 5.11
CA ILE A 166 9.84 14.22 4.62
C ILE A 166 10.00 12.74 4.33
N GLY A 167 10.61 12.39 3.19
CA GLY A 167 10.80 11.01 2.76
C GLY A 167 9.53 10.28 2.32
N SER A 168 8.36 10.94 2.24
CA SER A 168 7.17 10.31 1.65
C SER A 168 7.32 10.13 0.13
N THR A 169 6.57 9.21 -0.46
CA THR A 169 6.50 9.04 -1.92
C THR A 169 6.17 10.37 -2.62
N HIS A 170 5.30 11.19 -2.02
CA HIS A 170 4.95 12.52 -2.52
C HIS A 170 6.16 13.46 -2.56
N HIS A 171 6.97 13.47 -1.49
CA HIS A 171 8.21 14.25 -1.40
C HIS A 171 9.23 13.78 -2.45
N LEU A 172 9.55 12.48 -2.48
CA LEU A 172 10.57 11.92 -3.37
C LEU A 172 10.20 12.05 -4.85
N THR A 173 8.92 11.94 -5.19
CA THR A 173 8.45 12.19 -6.57
C THR A 173 8.74 13.63 -6.98
N MET A 174 8.47 14.62 -6.12
CA MET A 174 8.74 16.01 -6.42
C MET A 174 10.24 16.30 -6.50
N GLU A 175 11.03 15.77 -5.56
CA GLU A 175 12.49 15.96 -5.59
C GLU A 175 13.12 15.33 -6.85
N SER A 176 12.63 14.15 -7.27
CA SER A 176 13.07 13.52 -8.54
C SER A 176 12.69 14.38 -9.76
N LEU A 177 11.49 14.97 -9.76
CA LEU A 177 11.06 15.87 -10.82
C LEU A 177 11.92 17.14 -10.84
N LYS A 178 12.18 17.74 -9.69
CA LYS A 178 13.05 18.93 -9.53
C LYS A 178 14.46 18.65 -10.04
N ALA A 179 15.06 17.55 -9.60
CA ALA A 179 16.41 17.15 -10.00
C ALA A 179 16.51 16.89 -11.51
N SER A 180 15.53 16.17 -12.08
CA SER A 180 15.51 15.85 -13.52
C SER A 180 15.40 17.07 -14.43
N LEU A 181 14.80 18.17 -13.94
CA LEU A 181 14.48 19.36 -14.73
C LEU A 181 15.28 20.61 -14.31
N GLY A 182 16.12 20.49 -13.27
CA GLY A 182 16.87 21.63 -12.72
C GLY A 182 15.95 22.72 -12.17
N MET A 183 14.93 22.36 -11.38
CA MET A 183 13.97 23.29 -10.78
C MET A 183 14.27 23.49 -9.29
N GLU A 184 14.14 24.73 -8.83
CA GLU A 184 14.19 25.08 -7.40
C GLU A 184 12.79 25.44 -6.92
N ILE A 185 12.22 24.55 -6.07
CA ILE A 185 10.89 24.69 -5.48
C ILE A 185 11.00 24.35 -3.99
N THR A 186 10.47 25.22 -3.13
CA THR A 186 10.57 25.07 -1.67
C THR A 186 9.63 24.01 -1.13
N HIS A 187 10.15 23.07 -0.32
CA HIS A 187 9.37 22.01 0.30
C HIS A 187 8.68 22.46 1.60
N ILE A 188 7.39 22.16 1.73
CA ILE A 188 6.58 22.36 2.94
C ILE A 188 6.03 21.01 3.37
N PRO A 189 6.60 20.34 4.38
CA PRO A 189 6.15 19.03 4.85
C PRO A 189 4.90 19.14 5.72
N PHE A 190 3.94 18.22 5.54
CA PHE A 190 2.74 18.05 6.35
C PHE A 190 2.69 16.65 6.99
N LYS A 191 1.78 16.44 7.94
CA LYS A 191 1.57 15.13 8.59
C LYS A 191 0.54 14.28 7.81
N GLY A 192 0.77 14.09 6.49
CA GLY A 192 -0.09 13.30 5.62
C GLY A 192 -0.95 14.13 4.65
N THR A 193 -1.60 13.41 3.70
CA THR A 193 -2.45 14.02 2.66
C THR A 193 -3.67 14.74 3.22
N GLY A 194 -4.17 14.30 4.39
CA GLY A 194 -5.27 14.97 5.09
C GLY A 194 -4.98 16.42 5.50
N GLN A 195 -3.70 16.81 5.53
CA GLN A 195 -3.29 18.21 5.78
C GLN A 195 -2.76 18.89 4.51
N SER A 196 -1.95 18.19 3.70
CA SER A 196 -1.34 18.81 2.52
C SER A 196 -2.34 19.14 1.41
N VAL A 197 -3.39 18.32 1.22
CA VAL A 197 -4.41 18.63 0.20
C VAL A 197 -5.25 19.86 0.56
N PRO A 198 -5.79 19.99 1.79
CA PRO A 198 -6.42 21.25 2.21
C PRO A 198 -5.48 22.47 2.14
N ALA A 199 -4.20 22.31 2.43
CA ALA A 199 -3.21 23.38 2.29
C ALA A 199 -3.04 23.83 0.84
N LEU A 200 -3.05 22.91 -0.15
CA LEU A 200 -3.09 23.26 -1.58
C LEU A 200 -4.38 23.98 -1.92
N VAL A 201 -5.54 23.45 -1.54
CA VAL A 201 -6.86 24.05 -1.81
C VAL A 201 -6.97 25.46 -1.22
N GLY A 202 -6.40 25.67 -0.03
CA GLY A 202 -6.34 26.99 0.64
C GLY A 202 -5.25 27.92 0.10
N GLY A 203 -4.44 27.49 -0.87
CA GLY A 203 -3.36 28.29 -1.46
C GLY A 203 -2.17 28.55 -0.53
N GLN A 204 -1.98 27.73 0.50
CA GLN A 204 -0.81 27.75 1.39
C GLN A 204 0.44 27.17 0.71
N VAL A 205 0.27 26.30 -0.28
CA VAL A 205 1.29 25.81 -1.18
C VAL A 205 0.80 25.92 -2.62
N ASP A 206 1.72 26.07 -3.58
CA ASP A 206 1.39 26.23 -4.99
C ASP A 206 1.02 24.92 -5.66
N MET A 207 1.63 23.82 -5.21
CA MET A 207 1.46 22.49 -5.80
C MET A 207 1.72 21.37 -4.82
N LEU A 208 1.32 20.13 -5.21
CA LEU A 208 1.71 18.89 -4.56
C LEU A 208 1.52 17.70 -5.51
N PHE A 209 2.13 16.58 -5.17
CA PHE A 209 1.68 15.28 -5.69
C PHE A 209 0.67 14.66 -4.72
N SER A 210 -0.41 14.05 -5.25
CA SER A 210 -1.32 13.21 -4.46
C SER A 210 -2.06 12.21 -5.36
N ALA A 211 -2.59 11.16 -4.77
CA ALA A 211 -3.43 10.19 -5.46
C ALA A 211 -4.81 10.78 -5.79
N LEU A 212 -5.40 10.32 -6.90
CA LEU A 212 -6.68 10.84 -7.39
C LEU A 212 -7.82 10.80 -6.35
N PRO A 213 -7.99 9.78 -5.51
CA PRO A 213 -9.04 9.76 -4.49
C PRO A 213 -9.03 10.99 -3.58
N SER A 214 -7.86 11.50 -3.25
CA SER A 214 -7.72 12.69 -2.39
C SER A 214 -7.94 14.02 -3.13
N LEU A 215 -7.93 14.02 -4.47
CA LEU A 215 -7.98 15.22 -5.30
C LEU A 215 -9.28 15.37 -6.09
N ILE A 216 -9.93 14.28 -6.47
CA ILE A 216 -10.97 14.27 -7.51
C ILE A 216 -12.15 15.22 -7.21
N GLY A 217 -12.55 15.34 -5.94
CA GLY A 217 -13.60 16.28 -5.53
C GLY A 217 -13.21 17.74 -5.80
N PHE A 218 -11.98 18.10 -5.51
CA PHE A 218 -11.43 19.45 -5.72
C PHE A 218 -11.13 19.74 -7.18
N VAL A 219 -10.76 18.71 -7.96
CA VAL A 219 -10.60 18.85 -9.42
C VAL A 219 -11.95 19.14 -10.08
N LYS A 220 -12.99 18.36 -9.74
CA LYS A 220 -14.35 18.55 -10.29
C LYS A 220 -14.95 19.91 -9.92
N SER A 221 -14.62 20.46 -8.77
CA SER A 221 -15.06 21.80 -8.33
C SER A 221 -14.16 22.93 -8.81
N GLY A 222 -13.09 22.64 -9.58
CA GLY A 222 -12.16 23.65 -10.09
C GLY A 222 -11.24 24.26 -9.03
N GLN A 223 -11.18 23.70 -7.83
CA GLN A 223 -10.36 24.19 -6.73
C GLN A 223 -8.88 23.77 -6.85
N VAL A 224 -8.58 22.78 -7.67
CA VAL A 224 -7.22 22.38 -8.06
C VAL A 224 -7.20 21.97 -9.53
N ARG A 225 -6.02 22.05 -10.16
CA ARG A 225 -5.78 21.64 -11.55
C ARG A 225 -4.72 20.54 -11.58
N LEU A 226 -4.96 19.47 -12.35
CA LEU A 226 -3.97 18.42 -12.60
C LEU A 226 -3.11 18.81 -13.80
N LEU A 227 -1.79 18.73 -13.67
CA LEU A 227 -0.84 19.05 -14.75
C LEU A 227 -0.16 17.82 -15.36
N ALA A 228 0.10 16.79 -14.56
CA ALA A 228 0.74 15.55 -15.00
C ALA A 228 0.51 14.43 -13.99
N ASN A 229 0.83 13.19 -14.35
CA ASN A 229 0.93 12.07 -13.43
C ASN A 229 2.36 11.50 -13.41
N ASN A 230 2.71 10.77 -12.35
CA ASN A 230 4.06 10.22 -12.14
C ASN A 230 4.24 8.76 -12.60
N ALA A 231 3.28 8.19 -13.32
CA ALA A 231 3.39 6.85 -13.89
C ALA A 231 4.09 6.87 -15.25
N ALA A 232 4.50 5.68 -15.72
CA ALA A 232 5.11 5.50 -17.04
C ALA A 232 4.17 5.85 -18.21
N LYS A 233 2.85 5.85 -17.97
CA LYS A 233 1.80 6.11 -18.97
C LYS A 233 0.69 6.98 -18.39
N ARG A 234 -0.12 7.56 -19.28
CA ARG A 234 -1.36 8.22 -18.88
C ARG A 234 -2.31 7.25 -18.19
N SER A 235 -3.02 7.75 -17.20
CA SER A 235 -4.11 7.01 -16.58
C SER A 235 -5.33 6.94 -17.51
N THR A 236 -6.03 5.83 -17.51
CA THR A 236 -7.31 5.68 -18.23
C THR A 236 -8.42 6.55 -17.64
N GLN A 237 -8.31 6.93 -16.36
CA GLN A 237 -9.29 7.78 -15.67
C GLN A 237 -9.13 9.25 -16.00
N GLU A 238 -7.89 9.69 -16.24
CA GLU A 238 -7.56 11.07 -16.60
C GLU A 238 -6.71 11.07 -17.88
N PRO A 239 -7.27 10.63 -19.04
CA PRO A 239 -6.50 10.44 -20.26
C PRO A 239 -5.95 11.74 -20.84
N ASN A 240 -6.52 12.88 -20.45
CA ASN A 240 -6.07 14.20 -20.87
C ASN A 240 -4.89 14.71 -20.01
N VAL A 241 -4.62 14.08 -18.86
CA VAL A 241 -3.48 14.44 -18.00
C VAL A 241 -2.25 13.64 -18.46
N PRO A 242 -1.20 14.31 -18.96
CA PRO A 242 -0.02 13.65 -19.49
C PRO A 242 0.76 12.92 -18.39
N ALA A 243 1.49 11.89 -18.78
CA ALA A 243 2.50 11.28 -17.92
C ALA A 243 3.79 12.12 -17.96
N ILE A 244 4.47 12.28 -16.82
CA ILE A 244 5.78 12.94 -16.77
C ILE A 244 6.78 12.22 -17.66
N ALA A 245 6.62 10.90 -17.81
CA ALA A 245 7.42 10.06 -18.72
C ALA A 245 7.39 10.51 -20.19
N GLU A 246 6.39 11.28 -20.63
CA GLU A 246 6.32 11.86 -21.96
C GLU A 246 7.35 12.99 -22.17
N ILE A 247 7.87 13.56 -21.07
CA ILE A 247 8.90 14.61 -21.08
C ILE A 247 10.22 14.06 -20.55
N ILE A 248 10.18 13.19 -19.54
CA ILE A 248 11.34 12.57 -18.90
C ILE A 248 11.26 11.05 -19.10
N PRO A 249 11.89 10.47 -20.15
CA PRO A 249 11.84 9.03 -20.40
C PRO A 249 12.29 8.23 -19.17
N GLY A 250 11.49 7.20 -18.81
CA GLY A 250 11.77 6.35 -17.64
C GLY A 250 11.31 6.93 -16.30
N PHE A 251 10.70 8.10 -16.26
CA PHE A 251 10.09 8.64 -15.03
C PHE A 251 8.85 7.80 -14.67
N ASP A 252 8.96 6.99 -13.64
CA ASP A 252 7.87 6.14 -13.13
C ASP A 252 7.99 5.98 -11.63
N PHE A 253 7.24 6.77 -10.89
CA PHE A 253 7.20 6.81 -9.43
C PHE A 253 5.79 6.50 -8.88
N ALA A 254 4.94 5.83 -9.68
CA ALA A 254 3.62 5.43 -9.22
C ALA A 254 3.74 4.42 -8.06
N PRO A 255 3.22 4.76 -6.86
CA PRO A 255 3.32 3.88 -5.71
C PRO A 255 2.53 2.59 -5.92
N ILE A 256 3.04 1.52 -5.35
CA ILE A 256 2.33 0.26 -5.17
C ILE A 256 1.57 0.28 -3.84
N VAL A 257 0.46 -0.48 -3.76
CA VAL A 257 -0.20 -0.82 -2.51
C VAL A 257 -0.08 -2.31 -2.30
N ALA A 258 0.51 -2.69 -1.19
CA ALA A 258 0.87 -4.07 -0.89
C ALA A 258 0.38 -4.49 0.49
N VAL A 259 0.18 -5.80 0.65
CA VAL A 259 -0.28 -6.43 1.89
C VAL A 259 0.85 -7.29 2.44
N PHE A 260 1.08 -7.17 3.74
CA PHE A 260 2.12 -7.87 4.48
C PHE A 260 1.57 -8.53 5.73
N ALA A 261 2.23 -9.61 6.14
CA ALA A 261 2.04 -10.28 7.42
C ALA A 261 3.33 -10.20 8.26
N ALA A 262 3.24 -10.43 9.57
CA ALA A 262 4.43 -10.61 10.41
C ALA A 262 5.16 -11.91 10.03
N SER A 263 6.49 -11.90 10.08
CA SER A 263 7.30 -13.12 9.91
C SER A 263 6.93 -14.17 10.95
N GLY A 264 6.73 -15.42 10.49
CA GLY A 264 6.23 -16.52 11.32
C GLY A 264 4.71 -16.70 11.27
N THR A 265 3.97 -15.88 10.50
CA THR A 265 2.57 -16.15 10.16
C THR A 265 2.47 -17.46 9.37
N PRO A 266 1.49 -18.35 9.66
CA PRO A 266 1.34 -19.63 8.97
C PRO A 266 1.21 -19.46 7.44
N ALA A 267 1.98 -20.21 6.68
CA ALA A 267 1.99 -20.15 5.22
C ALA A 267 0.59 -20.35 4.61
N ALA A 268 -0.20 -21.26 5.17
CA ALA A 268 -1.57 -21.52 4.72
C ALA A 268 -2.49 -20.27 4.86
N ALA A 269 -2.29 -19.44 5.90
CA ALA A 269 -3.03 -18.20 6.07
C ALA A 269 -2.61 -17.16 5.03
N ILE A 270 -1.31 -17.03 4.77
CA ILE A 270 -0.76 -16.14 3.75
C ILE A 270 -1.30 -16.53 2.37
N GLU A 271 -1.22 -17.80 2.01
CA GLU A 271 -1.67 -18.33 0.73
C GLU A 271 -3.18 -18.13 0.55
N ARG A 272 -3.99 -18.39 1.59
CA ARG A 272 -5.43 -18.18 1.54
C ARG A 272 -5.76 -16.71 1.25
N ILE A 273 -5.18 -15.76 1.98
CA ILE A 273 -5.44 -14.33 1.77
C ILE A 273 -4.93 -13.88 0.40
N SER A 274 -3.72 -14.30 0.00
CA SER A 274 -3.15 -13.99 -1.33
C SER A 274 -4.05 -14.46 -2.47
N THR A 275 -4.53 -15.70 -2.39
CA THR A 275 -5.43 -16.29 -3.41
C THR A 275 -6.75 -15.54 -3.49
N GLU A 276 -7.36 -15.22 -2.35
CA GLU A 276 -8.61 -14.48 -2.32
C GLU A 276 -8.43 -13.04 -2.86
N MET A 277 -7.34 -12.37 -2.51
CA MET A 277 -7.03 -11.05 -3.05
C MET A 277 -6.82 -11.07 -4.57
N ALA A 278 -6.13 -12.09 -5.09
CA ALA A 278 -5.94 -12.27 -6.53
C ALA A 278 -7.27 -12.51 -7.27
N ALA A 279 -8.20 -13.22 -6.65
CA ALA A 279 -9.54 -13.44 -7.19
C ALA A 279 -10.37 -12.14 -7.16
N ILE A 280 -10.33 -11.39 -6.06
CA ILE A 280 -11.04 -10.11 -5.89
C ILE A 280 -10.55 -9.07 -6.89
N ALA A 281 -9.24 -8.98 -7.14
CA ALA A 281 -8.66 -8.04 -8.11
C ALA A 281 -9.19 -8.21 -9.54
N LYS A 282 -9.74 -9.39 -9.87
CA LYS A 282 -10.30 -9.72 -11.18
C LYS A 282 -11.81 -9.52 -11.27
N MET A 283 -12.47 -9.19 -10.14
CA MET A 283 -13.91 -8.96 -10.12
C MET A 283 -14.23 -7.65 -10.86
N PRO A 284 -15.14 -7.66 -11.85
CA PRO A 284 -15.43 -6.46 -12.68
C PRO A 284 -15.81 -5.23 -11.84
N GLU A 285 -16.61 -5.42 -10.81
CA GLU A 285 -17.04 -4.35 -9.91
C GLU A 285 -15.87 -3.78 -9.06
N VAL A 286 -14.88 -4.60 -8.69
CA VAL A 286 -13.68 -4.15 -7.96
C VAL A 286 -12.78 -3.37 -8.92
N VAL A 287 -12.52 -3.92 -10.11
CA VAL A 287 -11.75 -3.25 -11.16
C VAL A 287 -12.37 -1.89 -11.47
N GLN A 288 -13.70 -1.84 -11.67
CA GLN A 288 -14.39 -0.58 -11.97
C GLN A 288 -14.33 0.41 -10.81
N THR A 289 -14.52 -0.06 -9.57
CA THR A 289 -14.49 0.80 -8.37
C THR A 289 -13.09 1.39 -8.17
N LEU A 290 -12.05 0.58 -8.26
CA LEU A 290 -10.65 1.03 -8.15
C LEU A 290 -10.29 1.95 -9.32
N SER A 291 -10.66 1.59 -10.54
CA SER A 291 -10.43 2.39 -11.74
C SER A 291 -11.07 3.77 -11.63
N ASN A 292 -12.32 3.87 -11.16
CA ASN A 292 -12.99 5.17 -10.93
C ASN A 292 -12.26 6.07 -9.93
N ALA A 293 -11.45 5.48 -9.04
CA ALA A 293 -10.56 6.18 -8.13
C ALA A 293 -9.15 6.41 -8.72
N GLY A 294 -8.91 6.05 -9.99
CA GLY A 294 -7.60 6.15 -10.62
C GLY A 294 -6.59 5.12 -10.11
N ILE A 295 -7.06 4.00 -9.61
CA ILE A 295 -6.27 2.92 -9.04
C ILE A 295 -6.37 1.69 -9.94
N GLU A 296 -5.24 1.08 -10.26
CA GLU A 296 -5.16 -0.17 -11.00
C GLU A 296 -5.16 -1.35 -10.02
N ALA A 297 -6.13 -2.26 -10.15
CA ALA A 297 -6.14 -3.52 -9.41
C ALA A 297 -5.09 -4.47 -10.00
N ILE A 298 -4.22 -5.04 -9.17
CA ILE A 298 -3.18 -5.97 -9.63
C ILE A 298 -3.50 -7.40 -9.16
N GLY A 299 -3.70 -7.62 -7.87
CA GLY A 299 -3.95 -8.95 -7.30
C GLY A 299 -2.75 -9.89 -7.48
N GLY A 300 -1.54 -9.34 -7.40
CA GLY A 300 -0.31 -10.10 -7.56
C GLY A 300 -0.02 -11.00 -6.35
N SER A 301 0.71 -12.08 -6.60
CA SER A 301 1.15 -13.05 -5.62
C SER A 301 2.13 -12.45 -4.60
N ALA A 302 2.42 -13.20 -3.53
CA ALA A 302 3.44 -12.85 -2.54
C ALA A 302 4.83 -12.65 -3.19
N ALA A 303 5.20 -13.48 -4.17
CA ALA A 303 6.47 -13.38 -4.88
C ALA A 303 6.54 -12.11 -5.74
N GLU A 304 5.47 -11.77 -6.43
CA GLU A 304 5.36 -10.53 -7.22
C GLU A 304 5.39 -9.29 -6.31
N CYS A 305 4.71 -9.34 -5.17
CA CYS A 305 4.76 -8.29 -4.17
C CYS A 305 6.19 -8.06 -3.66
N HIS A 306 6.88 -9.12 -3.28
CA HIS A 306 8.27 -9.04 -2.80
C HIS A 306 9.20 -8.42 -3.87
N ARG A 307 9.10 -8.88 -5.12
CA ARG A 307 9.89 -8.34 -6.24
C ARG A 307 9.58 -6.85 -6.47
N ALA A 308 8.31 -6.46 -6.50
CA ALA A 308 7.91 -5.07 -6.69
C ALA A 308 8.47 -4.15 -5.61
N VAL A 309 8.51 -4.60 -4.34
CA VAL A 309 9.15 -3.84 -3.24
C VAL A 309 10.64 -3.65 -3.49
N LEU A 310 11.36 -4.70 -3.93
CA LEU A 310 12.80 -4.59 -4.19
C LEU A 310 13.11 -3.66 -5.37
N GLU A 311 12.32 -3.71 -6.43
CA GLU A 311 12.42 -2.81 -7.58
C GLU A 311 12.13 -1.35 -7.17
N GLU A 312 11.15 -1.15 -6.28
CA GLU A 312 10.84 0.17 -5.73
C GLU A 312 11.98 0.70 -4.84
N VAL A 313 12.60 -0.15 -4.01
CA VAL A 313 13.79 0.21 -3.20
C VAL A 313 14.93 0.72 -4.09
N ASP A 314 15.25 0.03 -5.19
CA ASP A 314 16.32 0.45 -6.11
C ASP A 314 15.99 1.80 -6.78
N ARG A 315 14.76 1.94 -7.29
CA ARG A 315 14.30 3.17 -7.94
C ARG A 315 14.29 4.37 -7.00
N LEU A 316 13.72 4.20 -5.80
CA LEU A 316 13.62 5.27 -4.79
C LEU A 316 14.98 5.56 -4.15
N GLY A 317 15.89 4.57 -4.05
CA GLY A 317 17.26 4.79 -3.60
C GLY A 317 18.01 5.79 -4.47
N LYS A 318 17.83 5.69 -5.79
CA LYS A 318 18.38 6.67 -6.75
C LYS A 318 17.77 8.06 -6.53
N ALA A 319 16.47 8.12 -6.31
CA ALA A 319 15.77 9.39 -6.05
C ALA A 319 16.21 10.05 -4.73
N VAL A 320 16.39 9.28 -3.66
CA VAL A 320 16.91 9.78 -2.36
C VAL A 320 18.31 10.36 -2.54
N ALA A 321 19.18 9.66 -3.26
CA ALA A 321 20.54 10.12 -3.53
C ALA A 321 20.56 11.41 -4.36
N GLN A 322 19.75 11.51 -5.40
CA GLN A 322 19.60 12.71 -6.24
C GLN A 322 19.05 13.91 -5.47
N ALA A 323 18.09 13.65 -4.57
CA ALA A 323 17.48 14.69 -3.73
C ALA A 323 18.40 15.17 -2.59
N GLY A 324 19.55 14.54 -2.37
CA GLY A 324 20.49 14.88 -1.30
C GLY A 324 19.91 14.66 0.11
N ILE A 325 18.89 13.81 0.24
CA ILE A 325 18.21 13.54 1.52
C ILE A 325 19.19 12.76 2.41
N GLN A 326 19.54 13.36 3.55
CA GLN A 326 20.38 12.72 4.57
C GLN A 326 19.52 11.83 5.47
N LYS A 327 20.13 10.74 5.97
CA LYS A 327 19.46 9.92 7.01
C LYS A 327 19.34 10.74 8.30
N GLU A 328 18.13 10.72 8.86
CA GLU A 328 17.80 11.36 10.14
C GLU A 328 17.56 10.32 11.25
#